data_206e49710c7236161b40b9e38ac05282
#
_entry.id   206e49710c7236161b40b9e38ac05282
#
_cell.length_a   1.000
_cell.length_b   1.000
_cell.length_c   1.000
_cell.angle_alpha   90.00
_cell.angle_beta   90.00
_cell.angle_gamma   90.00
#
_symmetry.space_group_name_H-M   'P 1'
#
loop_
_entity.id
_entity.type
_entity.pdbx_description
1 polymer ?
#
loop_
_entity_poly.entity_id
_entity_poly.type
_entity_poly.pdbx_seq_one_letter_code
_entity_poly.pdbx_strand_id
1 'polypeptide(L)'
;MKLTKTILYVENETADLELDTLEALQIIDAVSDTFSIFGKAADSILAIKEIENRIKNNRAEVSNNNSKGLSIFDKYKLDENLLIITIGNQANLKIYVANRMNSGTDKYGWHIINSTYARIGYLERQKNLSNYIPFDTVQWLKDQINKFGVGIFDECLKTLANSNVLILGEAIIDEYIYCDALGKVTKDPLIAFEKRTKHEHFGGVLAVAKHFSGLGINANVITKWADSDQDFIMSEVDSNNKINIYNLGSNKSIKKTRYVDRSSNTRVFESYELPNEEDYLTTPQEIKKIVDTRKIEFDHLVVMDYGHNFFNHEITKEYLDFGVPVTVNTQSNAGNRGFNPISNYVNADIVFLNGSEVQVEMRNKISKLEKIVTDLGNKLNCKELYVTNGSAGIIAWSKAKGIIVSPTFAPNIIDRTGAGDALLATVSSLRMSDVPIEIATFFGNIAGSLLVGVMGNERAITLTDLQYEADKIINKIKVL
;
A
#
# COMPACT_ATOMS: atom_id res chain seq x y z
N MET A 1 19.64 -14.93 15.59
CA MET A 1 19.77 -16.24 16.29
C MET A 1 19.08 -17.26 15.39
N LYS A 2 19.82 -18.20 14.80
CA LYS A 2 19.22 -19.24 13.93
C LYS A 2 18.43 -20.22 14.80
N LEU A 3 17.31 -20.72 14.26
CA LEU A 3 16.54 -21.78 14.93
C LEU A 3 17.37 -23.06 14.95
N THR A 4 17.39 -23.73 16.06
CA THR A 4 18.13 -24.98 16.23
C THR A 4 17.44 -26.13 15.52
N LYS A 5 16.13 -26.00 15.24
CA LYS A 5 15.35 -27.06 14.60
C LYS A 5 14.15 -26.48 13.87
N THR A 6 13.95 -26.89 12.62
CA THR A 6 12.78 -26.57 11.81
C THR A 6 12.17 -27.86 11.27
N ILE A 7 10.86 -27.97 11.32
CA ILE A 7 10.09 -29.14 10.87
C ILE A 7 9.02 -28.66 9.89
N LEU A 8 8.98 -29.29 8.72
CA LEU A 8 7.87 -29.22 7.79
C LEU A 8 7.00 -30.47 7.98
N TYR A 9 5.79 -30.28 8.47
CA TYR A 9 4.85 -31.38 8.71
C TYR A 9 3.72 -31.36 7.68
N VAL A 10 3.61 -32.41 6.87
CA VAL A 10 2.58 -32.55 5.82
C VAL A 10 1.51 -33.52 6.32
N GLU A 11 0.36 -32.98 6.68
CA GLU A 11 -0.73 -33.77 7.26
C GLU A 11 -1.57 -34.47 6.20
N ASN A 12 -1.98 -33.72 5.17
CA ASN A 12 -2.78 -34.21 4.05
C ASN A 12 -2.37 -33.47 2.76
N GLU A 13 -2.75 -34.04 1.61
CA GLU A 13 -2.68 -33.35 0.32
C GLU A 13 -3.72 -32.19 0.30
N THR A 14 -3.32 -31.05 -0.23
CA THR A 14 -4.19 -29.89 -0.47
C THR A 14 -4.39 -29.67 -1.96
N ALA A 15 -5.40 -28.89 -2.33
CA ALA A 15 -5.65 -28.54 -3.73
C ALA A 15 -4.47 -27.78 -4.36
N ASP A 16 -3.71 -27.04 -3.53
CA ASP A 16 -2.56 -26.23 -3.94
C ASP A 16 -1.28 -26.68 -3.21
N LEU A 17 -1.05 -28.01 -3.12
CA LEU A 17 0.03 -28.60 -2.33
C LEU A 17 1.42 -28.07 -2.72
N GLU A 18 1.67 -27.86 -4.00
CA GLU A 18 2.93 -27.30 -4.48
C GLU A 18 3.13 -25.86 -4.01
N LEU A 19 2.12 -25.02 -4.14
CA LEU A 19 2.13 -23.63 -3.69
C LEU A 19 2.34 -23.52 -2.18
N ASP A 20 1.59 -24.28 -1.39
CA ASP A 20 1.72 -24.33 0.07
C ASP A 20 3.14 -24.78 0.50
N THR A 21 3.72 -25.72 -0.23
CA THR A 21 5.08 -26.23 0.03
C THR A 21 6.13 -25.15 -0.29
N LEU A 22 5.98 -24.45 -1.41
CA LEU A 22 6.91 -23.39 -1.80
C LEU A 22 6.85 -22.21 -0.84
N GLU A 23 5.66 -21.84 -0.35
CA GLU A 23 5.50 -20.84 0.71
C GLU A 23 6.18 -21.27 2.02
N ALA A 24 6.00 -22.53 2.44
CA ALA A 24 6.67 -23.11 3.59
C ALA A 24 8.20 -23.07 3.46
N LEU A 25 8.74 -23.38 2.30
CA LEU A 25 10.18 -23.35 2.04
C LEU A 25 10.78 -21.95 2.13
N GLN A 26 10.07 -20.93 1.67
CA GLN A 26 10.53 -19.54 1.83
C GLN A 26 10.64 -19.14 3.31
N ILE A 27 9.68 -19.54 4.12
CA ILE A 27 9.70 -19.29 5.57
C ILE A 27 10.87 -20.05 6.22
N ILE A 28 11.10 -21.30 5.83
CA ILE A 28 12.21 -22.12 6.31
C ILE A 28 13.56 -21.47 5.96
N ASP A 29 13.75 -21.10 4.69
CA ASP A 29 15.00 -20.48 4.22
C ASP A 29 15.33 -19.17 4.94
N ALA A 30 14.32 -18.41 5.37
CA ALA A 30 14.50 -17.18 6.13
C ALA A 30 15.00 -17.42 7.58
N VAL A 31 14.75 -18.59 8.16
CA VAL A 31 14.99 -18.87 9.58
C VAL A 31 15.94 -20.01 9.86
N SER A 32 16.17 -20.91 8.92
CA SER A 32 16.97 -22.12 9.11
C SER A 32 17.71 -22.52 7.84
N ASP A 33 18.91 -23.09 8.00
CA ASP A 33 19.69 -23.64 6.88
C ASP A 33 19.24 -25.08 6.52
N THR A 34 18.64 -25.79 7.51
CA THR A 34 18.22 -27.18 7.38
C THR A 34 16.86 -27.42 8.04
N PHE A 35 16.12 -28.41 7.57
CA PHE A 35 14.84 -28.79 8.14
C PHE A 35 14.57 -30.29 7.95
N SER A 36 13.63 -30.81 8.74
CA SER A 36 13.18 -32.21 8.63
C SER A 36 11.73 -32.25 8.13
N ILE A 37 11.42 -33.21 7.27
CA ILE A 37 10.08 -33.42 6.70
C ILE A 37 9.42 -34.60 7.43
N PHE A 38 8.20 -34.39 7.88
CA PHE A 38 7.39 -35.38 8.57
C PHE A 38 5.94 -35.32 8.08
N GLY A 39 5.16 -36.36 8.39
CA GLY A 39 3.71 -36.37 8.24
C GLY A 39 3.20 -37.48 7.38
N LYS A 40 1.88 -37.67 7.39
CA LYS A 40 1.19 -38.74 6.68
C LYS A 40 1.25 -38.59 5.16
N ALA A 41 1.36 -37.37 4.65
CA ALA A 41 1.45 -37.02 3.25
C ALA A 41 2.83 -36.47 2.88
N ALA A 42 3.88 -36.76 3.68
CA ALA A 42 5.24 -36.28 3.39
C ALA A 42 5.74 -36.70 2.03
N ASP A 43 5.39 -37.91 1.59
CA ASP A 43 5.82 -38.44 0.27
C ASP A 43 5.23 -37.65 -0.90
N SER A 44 4.06 -37.03 -0.73
CA SER A 44 3.39 -36.27 -1.77
C SER A 44 4.15 -35.00 -2.20
N ILE A 45 5.00 -34.45 -1.34
CA ILE A 45 5.82 -33.27 -1.66
C ILE A 45 7.23 -33.61 -2.12
N LEU A 46 7.66 -34.87 -2.08
CA LEU A 46 9.02 -35.26 -2.45
C LEU A 46 9.30 -35.09 -3.94
N ALA A 47 8.26 -35.13 -4.78
CA ALA A 47 8.36 -34.89 -6.22
C ALA A 47 8.49 -33.40 -6.59
N ILE A 48 8.29 -32.49 -5.63
CA ILE A 48 8.46 -31.05 -5.88
C ILE A 48 9.96 -30.76 -6.03
N LYS A 49 10.32 -30.18 -7.17
CA LYS A 49 11.72 -29.94 -7.58
C LYS A 49 12.56 -29.23 -6.51
N GLU A 50 11.98 -28.27 -5.80
CA GLU A 50 12.63 -27.50 -4.74
C GLU A 50 12.94 -28.38 -3.52
N ILE A 51 12.06 -29.29 -3.15
CA ILE A 51 12.30 -30.26 -2.07
C ILE A 51 13.39 -31.25 -2.48
N GLU A 52 13.30 -31.80 -3.69
CA GLU A 52 14.31 -32.72 -4.23
C GLU A 52 15.71 -32.11 -4.22
N ASN A 53 15.83 -30.85 -4.65
CA ASN A 53 17.10 -30.12 -4.63
C ASN A 53 17.65 -29.93 -3.21
N ARG A 54 16.80 -29.65 -2.21
CA ARG A 54 17.23 -29.49 -0.82
C ARG A 54 17.69 -30.80 -0.19
N ILE A 55 17.04 -31.91 -0.52
CA ILE A 55 17.46 -33.26 -0.09
C ILE A 55 18.84 -33.57 -0.70
N LYS A 56 19.03 -33.37 -2.00
CA LYS A 56 20.32 -33.59 -2.68
C LYS A 56 21.46 -32.76 -2.09
N ASN A 57 21.17 -31.58 -1.59
CA ASN A 57 22.15 -30.65 -0.99
C ASN A 57 22.30 -30.78 0.53
N ASN A 58 21.77 -31.82 1.14
CA ASN A 58 21.74 -32.06 2.60
C ASN A 58 21.09 -30.91 3.42
N ARG A 59 20.17 -30.17 2.82
CA ARG A 59 19.41 -29.10 3.49
C ARG A 59 18.06 -29.57 4.02
N ALA A 60 17.57 -30.73 3.55
CA ALA A 60 16.35 -31.37 4.04
C ALA A 60 16.56 -32.86 4.25
N GLU A 61 15.94 -33.42 5.27
CA GLU A 61 15.89 -34.85 5.53
C GLU A 61 14.45 -35.33 5.72
N VAL A 62 14.14 -36.51 5.23
CA VAL A 62 12.83 -37.15 5.42
C VAL A 62 12.92 -38.10 6.58
N SER A 63 12.05 -37.94 7.56
CA SER A 63 11.98 -38.84 8.71
C SER A 63 10.82 -39.81 8.57
N ASN A 64 11.14 -41.10 8.49
CA ASN A 64 10.18 -42.19 8.32
C ASN A 64 9.30 -42.49 9.56
N ASN A 65 9.25 -41.60 10.53
CA ASN A 65 8.38 -41.78 11.70
C ASN A 65 6.93 -41.40 11.32
N ASN A 66 6.15 -42.38 10.90
CA ASN A 66 4.70 -42.35 10.74
C ASN A 66 3.94 -42.17 12.07
N SER A 67 4.52 -41.44 13.01
CA SER A 67 3.88 -41.17 14.31
C SER A 67 2.72 -40.19 14.07
N LYS A 68 1.57 -40.50 14.63
CA LYS A 68 0.36 -39.67 14.64
C LYS A 68 0.75 -38.24 15.01
N GLY A 69 0.26 -37.21 14.29
CA GLY A 69 0.65 -35.80 14.40
C GLY A 69 0.79 -35.23 15.80
N LEU A 70 -0.01 -35.70 16.75
CA LEU A 70 0.05 -35.40 18.18
C LEU A 70 1.42 -35.70 18.82
N SER A 71 2.11 -36.74 18.39
CA SER A 71 3.38 -37.16 18.96
C SER A 71 4.58 -36.26 18.62
N ILE A 72 4.51 -35.51 17.55
CA ILE A 72 5.57 -34.55 17.18
C ILE A 72 5.51 -33.31 18.09
N PHE A 73 4.33 -32.77 18.29
CA PHE A 73 4.13 -31.63 19.18
C PHE A 73 4.48 -31.99 20.65
N ASP A 74 4.13 -33.18 21.10
CA ASP A 74 4.48 -33.66 22.44
C ASP A 74 5.98 -33.88 22.58
N LYS A 75 6.64 -34.46 21.58
CA LYS A 75 8.07 -34.78 21.60
C LYS A 75 8.96 -33.53 21.69
N TYR A 76 8.54 -32.40 21.09
CA TYR A 76 9.33 -31.18 21.03
C TYR A 76 8.77 -30.04 21.88
N LYS A 77 7.84 -30.28 22.77
CA LYS A 77 7.15 -29.29 23.60
C LYS A 77 8.06 -28.36 24.40
N LEU A 78 9.26 -28.80 24.72
CA LEU A 78 10.23 -28.07 25.55
C LEU A 78 11.35 -27.40 24.74
N ASP A 79 11.35 -27.51 23.42
CA ASP A 79 12.38 -26.92 22.58
C ASP A 79 12.00 -25.48 22.19
N GLU A 80 12.61 -24.50 22.87
CA GLU A 80 12.30 -23.07 22.72
C GLU A 80 12.71 -22.48 21.35
N ASN A 81 13.50 -23.19 20.58
CA ASN A 81 14.02 -22.77 19.29
C ASN A 81 13.45 -23.59 18.11
N LEU A 82 12.32 -24.21 18.31
CA LEU A 82 11.65 -25.03 17.29
C LEU A 82 10.58 -24.25 16.56
N LEU A 83 10.59 -24.36 15.22
CA LEU A 83 9.53 -23.95 14.33
C LEU A 83 8.91 -25.17 13.68
N ILE A 84 7.59 -25.30 13.75
CA ILE A 84 6.84 -26.32 13.01
C ILE A 84 5.91 -25.61 12.01
N ILE A 85 6.05 -25.95 10.74
CA ILE A 85 5.18 -25.50 9.66
C ILE A 85 4.34 -26.69 9.23
N THR A 86 3.01 -26.53 9.19
CA THR A 86 2.12 -27.63 8.81
C THR A 86 1.39 -27.27 7.52
N ILE A 87 1.27 -28.26 6.62
CA ILE A 87 0.49 -28.23 5.39
C ILE A 87 -0.67 -29.22 5.54
N GLY A 88 -1.87 -28.82 5.19
CA GLY A 88 -3.07 -29.68 5.18
C GLY A 88 -4.10 -29.38 6.25
N ASN A 89 -5.32 -29.79 6.01
CA ASN A 89 -6.54 -29.63 6.80
C ASN A 89 -7.08 -28.22 7.06
N GLN A 90 -8.11 -27.82 6.33
CA GLN A 90 -9.06 -26.70 6.52
C GLN A 90 -8.51 -25.27 6.51
N ALA A 91 -7.24 -25.07 6.67
CA ALA A 91 -6.60 -23.77 6.48
C ALA A 91 -5.18 -24.06 6.04
N ASN A 92 -4.90 -23.74 4.86
CA ASN A 92 -3.75 -24.02 4.04
C ASN A 92 -2.43 -24.19 4.85
N LEU A 93 -1.72 -23.18 5.20
CA LEU A 93 -0.47 -23.24 5.93
C LEU A 93 -0.65 -22.81 7.40
N LYS A 94 -0.20 -23.61 8.38
CA LYS A 94 -0.16 -23.22 9.79
C LYS A 94 1.27 -23.25 10.32
N ILE A 95 1.63 -22.23 11.05
CA ILE A 95 2.94 -22.10 11.68
C ILE A 95 2.76 -22.21 13.20
N TYR A 96 3.52 -23.09 13.81
CA TYR A 96 3.56 -23.29 15.24
C TYR A 96 4.95 -22.92 15.75
N VAL A 97 5.00 -22.03 16.71
CA VAL A 97 6.25 -21.60 17.33
C VAL A 97 6.18 -21.91 18.81
N ALA A 98 7.15 -22.62 19.31
CA ALA A 98 7.30 -22.83 20.75
C ALA A 98 7.62 -21.49 21.42
N ASN A 99 6.75 -21.01 22.30
CA ASN A 99 6.94 -19.74 22.98
C ASN A 99 6.48 -19.83 24.45
N ARG A 100 7.23 -19.15 25.32
CA ARG A 100 6.90 -19.00 26.75
C ARG A 100 5.84 -17.93 27.03
N MET A 101 5.27 -17.25 26.03
CA MET A 101 4.29 -16.19 26.29
C MET A 101 2.92 -16.76 26.68
N ASN A 102 2.44 -16.32 27.82
CA ASN A 102 1.29 -16.86 28.59
C ASN A 102 -0.10 -16.54 28.02
N SER A 103 -0.26 -16.08 26.78
CA SER A 103 -1.59 -15.76 26.25
C SER A 103 -1.75 -16.23 24.82
N GLY A 104 -2.73 -17.09 24.58
CA GLY A 104 -3.13 -17.52 23.22
C GLY A 104 -2.49 -18.81 22.72
N THR A 105 -2.05 -19.69 23.59
CA THR A 105 -1.54 -21.02 23.24
C THR A 105 -2.66 -22.03 23.06
N ASP A 106 -2.44 -23.02 22.21
CA ASP A 106 -3.32 -24.18 22.13
C ASP A 106 -3.22 -25.07 23.39
N LYS A 107 -4.01 -26.13 23.42
CA LYS A 107 -4.01 -27.09 24.56
C LYS A 107 -2.66 -27.77 24.80
N TYR A 108 -1.70 -27.65 23.91
CA TYR A 108 -0.35 -28.21 24.01
C TYR A 108 0.71 -27.16 24.37
N GLY A 109 0.33 -25.89 24.57
CA GLY A 109 1.24 -24.79 24.87
C GLY A 109 1.96 -24.20 23.68
N TRP A 110 1.43 -24.40 22.45
CA TRP A 110 1.95 -23.86 21.21
C TRP A 110 1.19 -22.61 20.77
N HIS A 111 1.90 -21.64 20.27
CA HIS A 111 1.29 -20.43 19.71
C HIS A 111 0.93 -20.67 18.24
N ILE A 112 -0.36 -20.61 17.92
CA ILE A 112 -0.86 -20.79 16.56
C ILE A 112 -1.02 -19.41 15.88
N ILE A 113 -0.37 -19.24 14.74
CA ILE A 113 -0.45 -18.03 13.96
C ILE A 113 -1.33 -18.29 12.72
N ASN A 114 -2.55 -17.77 12.75
CA ASN A 114 -3.62 -18.15 11.81
C ASN A 114 -3.69 -17.34 10.51
N SER A 115 -2.89 -16.27 10.35
CA SER A 115 -2.86 -15.50 9.10
C SER A 115 -1.44 -15.33 8.60
N THR A 116 -1.24 -15.32 7.29
CA THR A 116 0.08 -15.14 6.68
C THR A 116 0.76 -13.86 7.15
N TYR A 117 0.01 -12.76 7.28
CA TYR A 117 0.55 -11.49 7.75
C TYR A 117 0.89 -11.49 9.24
N ALA A 118 0.04 -12.08 10.09
CA ALA A 118 0.33 -12.23 11.51
C ALA A 118 1.53 -13.16 11.73
N ARG A 119 1.66 -14.21 10.92
CA ARG A 119 2.79 -15.15 10.91
C ARG A 119 4.10 -14.42 10.59
N ILE A 120 4.14 -13.65 9.50
CA ILE A 120 5.30 -12.87 9.09
C ILE A 120 5.66 -11.85 10.16
N GLY A 121 4.73 -11.02 10.61
CA GLY A 121 4.98 -9.99 11.62
C GLY A 121 5.44 -10.56 12.98
N TYR A 122 4.99 -11.77 13.35
CA TYR A 122 5.48 -12.46 14.54
C TYR A 122 6.92 -12.95 14.35
N LEU A 123 7.21 -13.61 13.24
CA LEU A 123 8.54 -14.14 12.93
C LEU A 123 9.56 -13.02 12.68
N GLU A 124 9.16 -11.90 12.10
CA GLU A 124 9.98 -10.70 11.93
C GLU A 124 10.38 -10.09 13.26
N ARG A 125 9.45 -9.96 14.21
CA ARG A 125 9.75 -9.50 15.57
C ARG A 125 10.72 -10.42 16.30
N GLN A 126 10.63 -11.73 16.05
CA GLN A 126 11.52 -12.69 16.68
C GLN A 126 12.90 -12.77 15.99
N LYS A 127 13.01 -12.52 14.68
CA LYS A 127 14.22 -12.83 13.89
C LYS A 127 14.59 -11.85 12.78
N ASN A 128 13.97 -10.68 12.71
CA ASN A 128 14.26 -9.75 11.62
C ASN A 128 13.98 -10.37 10.23
N LEU A 129 12.81 -11.00 10.08
CA LEU A 129 12.36 -11.57 8.79
C LEU A 129 11.95 -10.49 7.77
N SER A 130 12.68 -9.38 7.73
CA SER A 130 12.50 -8.33 6.70
C SER A 130 12.67 -8.85 5.25
N ASN A 131 12.80 -10.16 5.12
CA ASN A 131 13.17 -10.83 3.87
C ASN A 131 12.08 -11.73 3.26
N TYR A 132 10.93 -11.88 3.91
CA TYR A 132 9.85 -12.70 3.35
C TYR A 132 9.13 -11.95 2.22
N ILE A 133 9.01 -12.60 1.08
CA ILE A 133 8.17 -12.18 -0.05
C ILE A 133 7.18 -13.32 -0.31
N PRO A 134 5.85 -13.08 -0.35
CA PRO A 134 4.88 -14.12 -0.67
C PRO A 134 5.18 -14.80 -2.01
N PHE A 135 4.89 -16.10 -2.10
CA PHE A 135 5.20 -16.89 -3.31
C PHE A 135 4.54 -16.31 -4.57
N ASP A 136 3.28 -15.92 -4.49
CA ASP A 136 2.56 -15.30 -5.61
C ASP A 136 3.27 -14.03 -6.12
N THR A 137 3.86 -13.27 -5.18
CA THR A 137 4.63 -12.06 -5.48
C THR A 137 5.95 -12.42 -6.19
N VAL A 138 6.62 -13.48 -5.75
CA VAL A 138 7.84 -13.99 -6.39
C VAL A 138 7.54 -14.47 -7.81
N GLN A 139 6.49 -15.27 -7.98
CA GLN A 139 6.12 -15.81 -9.31
C GLN A 139 5.71 -14.67 -10.25
N TRP A 140 4.86 -13.78 -9.79
CA TRP A 140 4.45 -12.61 -10.55
C TRP A 140 5.66 -11.80 -11.04
N LEU A 141 6.64 -11.53 -10.17
CA LEU A 141 7.82 -10.75 -10.53
C LEU A 141 8.77 -11.52 -11.45
N LYS A 142 8.94 -12.84 -11.29
CA LYS A 142 9.65 -13.69 -12.26
C LYS A 142 9.04 -13.58 -13.65
N ASP A 143 7.72 -13.58 -13.75
CA ASP A 143 7.02 -13.42 -15.03
C ASP A 143 7.29 -12.03 -15.65
N GLN A 144 7.31 -10.97 -14.84
CA GLN A 144 7.65 -9.62 -15.33
C GLN A 144 9.12 -9.54 -15.79
N ILE A 145 10.06 -10.10 -15.04
CA ILE A 145 11.48 -10.16 -15.40
C ILE A 145 11.66 -10.96 -16.71
N ASN A 146 10.98 -12.08 -16.86
CA ASN A 146 11.03 -12.88 -18.10
C ASN A 146 10.46 -12.12 -19.30
N LYS A 147 9.39 -11.33 -19.09
CA LYS A 147 8.71 -10.58 -20.15
C LYS A 147 9.48 -9.37 -20.62
N PHE A 148 10.05 -8.60 -19.70
CA PHE A 148 10.61 -7.28 -19.98
C PHE A 148 12.14 -7.21 -19.81
N GLY A 149 12.76 -8.23 -19.22
CA GLY A 149 14.15 -8.18 -18.77
C GLY A 149 14.35 -7.43 -17.47
N VAL A 150 15.42 -7.76 -16.74
CA VAL A 150 15.71 -7.14 -15.45
C VAL A 150 16.10 -5.65 -15.57
N GLY A 151 16.70 -5.25 -16.69
CA GLY A 151 17.16 -3.87 -16.93
C GLY A 151 16.05 -2.83 -16.94
N ILE A 152 14.80 -3.23 -17.29
CA ILE A 152 13.65 -2.31 -17.34
C ILE A 152 13.38 -1.61 -16.00
N PHE A 153 13.66 -2.27 -14.87
CA PHE A 153 13.41 -1.72 -13.55
C PHE A 153 14.34 -0.55 -13.20
N ASP A 154 15.57 -0.57 -13.71
CA ASP A 154 16.52 0.55 -13.54
C ASP A 154 16.31 1.64 -14.59
N GLU A 155 16.04 1.23 -15.84
CA GLU A 155 15.90 2.17 -16.96
C GLU A 155 14.68 3.06 -16.82
N CYS A 156 13.54 2.50 -16.38
CA CYS A 156 12.30 3.26 -16.26
C CYS A 156 12.38 4.39 -15.20
N LEU A 157 13.15 4.21 -14.11
CA LEU A 157 13.33 5.27 -13.11
C LEU A 157 14.19 6.42 -13.64
N LYS A 158 15.10 6.17 -14.59
CA LYS A 158 15.93 7.20 -15.22
C LYS A 158 15.14 8.08 -16.18
N THR A 159 13.99 7.60 -16.65
CA THR A 159 13.11 8.39 -17.58
C THR A 159 12.26 9.42 -16.86
N LEU A 160 12.14 9.34 -15.53
CA LEU A 160 11.26 10.22 -14.74
C LEU A 160 11.75 11.67 -14.60
N ALA A 161 13.02 11.95 -14.90
CA ALA A 161 13.56 13.30 -14.73
C ALA A 161 13.07 14.26 -15.81
N ASN A 162 12.69 15.48 -15.39
CA ASN A 162 12.35 16.66 -16.20
C ASN A 162 10.91 16.77 -16.76
N SER A 163 9.95 16.06 -16.20
CA SER A 163 8.54 16.32 -16.50
C SER A 163 7.95 17.39 -15.58
N ASN A 164 6.90 18.05 -16.05
CA ASN A 164 6.16 19.06 -15.30
C ASN A 164 4.71 18.60 -15.15
N VAL A 165 4.17 18.67 -13.93
CA VAL A 165 2.75 18.37 -13.68
C VAL A 165 2.02 19.61 -13.18
N LEU A 166 0.77 19.77 -13.61
CA LEU A 166 -0.18 20.67 -12.98
C LEU A 166 -1.11 19.85 -12.08
N ILE A 167 -1.19 20.20 -10.81
CA ILE A 167 -2.03 19.53 -9.80
C ILE A 167 -3.13 20.48 -9.38
N LEU A 168 -4.38 20.02 -9.50
CA LEU A 168 -5.57 20.76 -9.08
C LEU A 168 -6.29 20.02 -7.96
N GLY A 169 -6.80 20.73 -6.97
CA GLY A 169 -7.65 20.17 -5.92
C GLY A 169 -7.43 20.78 -4.54
N GLU A 170 -7.90 20.08 -3.52
CA GLU A 170 -7.90 20.60 -2.16
C GLU A 170 -6.55 20.47 -1.47
N ALA A 171 -6.01 21.60 -0.98
CA ALA A 171 -4.96 21.60 0.03
C ALA A 171 -5.55 21.18 1.38
N ILE A 172 -4.95 20.22 2.04
CA ILE A 172 -5.38 19.71 3.34
C ILE A 172 -4.18 19.81 4.30
N ILE A 173 -4.43 20.28 5.50
CA ILE A 173 -3.48 20.23 6.61
C ILE A 173 -3.88 19.04 7.49
N ASP A 174 -3.05 18.00 7.51
CA ASP A 174 -3.23 16.84 8.36
C ASP A 174 -2.57 17.08 9.71
N GLU A 175 -3.38 17.28 10.76
CA GLU A 175 -2.90 17.45 12.12
C GLU A 175 -2.97 16.15 12.91
N TYR A 176 -1.91 15.83 13.65
CA TYR A 176 -1.86 14.71 14.58
C TYR A 176 -1.64 15.25 15.99
N ILE A 177 -2.64 15.08 16.86
CA ILE A 177 -2.57 15.45 18.26
C ILE A 177 -2.39 14.20 19.08
N TYR A 178 -1.20 14.02 19.61
CA TYR A 178 -0.88 12.89 20.48
C TYR A 178 -1.37 13.18 21.91
N CYS A 179 -2.12 12.24 22.47
CA CYS A 179 -2.81 12.38 23.75
C CYS A 179 -2.48 11.23 24.69
N ASP A 180 -2.60 11.49 26.00
CA ASP A 180 -2.60 10.45 27.04
C ASP A 180 -4.01 10.29 27.59
N ALA A 181 -4.51 9.05 27.72
CA ALA A 181 -5.81 8.80 28.32
C ALA A 181 -5.75 9.04 29.84
N LEU A 182 -6.60 9.93 30.35
CA LEU A 182 -6.73 10.24 31.78
C LEU A 182 -7.72 9.31 32.51
N GLY A 183 -8.61 8.68 31.76
CA GLY A 183 -9.63 7.78 32.32
C GLY A 183 -11.05 8.30 32.10
N LYS A 184 -12.02 7.60 32.73
CA LYS A 184 -13.45 7.89 32.56
C LYS A 184 -13.86 9.17 33.28
N VAL A 185 -14.61 10.02 32.60
CA VAL A 185 -15.23 11.21 33.19
C VAL A 185 -16.38 10.79 34.11
N THR A 186 -16.52 11.49 35.27
CA THR A 186 -17.47 11.09 36.33
C THR A 186 -18.93 11.27 35.94
N LYS A 187 -19.22 12.32 35.13
CA LYS A 187 -20.60 12.73 34.80
C LYS A 187 -21.13 12.11 33.52
N ASP A 188 -20.26 11.75 32.58
CA ASP A 188 -20.61 11.26 31.25
C ASP A 188 -19.84 9.97 30.92
N PRO A 189 -20.35 9.10 30.04
CA PRO A 189 -19.68 7.86 29.64
C PRO A 189 -18.57 8.12 28.60
N LEU A 190 -17.69 9.09 28.91
CA LEU A 190 -16.61 9.54 28.05
C LEU A 190 -15.24 9.24 28.67
N ILE A 191 -14.23 9.10 27.84
CA ILE A 191 -12.81 9.05 28.25
C ILE A 191 -12.21 10.42 28.02
N ALA A 192 -11.59 11.00 29.05
CA ALA A 192 -10.84 12.25 28.94
C ALA A 192 -9.42 11.96 28.45
N PHE A 193 -8.91 12.82 27.59
CA PHE A 193 -7.54 12.77 27.08
C PHE A 193 -6.83 14.09 27.34
N GLU A 194 -5.56 14.00 27.72
CA GLU A 194 -4.67 15.16 27.83
C GLU A 194 -3.84 15.31 26.58
N LYS A 195 -3.91 16.46 25.90
CA LYS A 195 -3.08 16.77 24.73
C LYS A 195 -1.63 16.93 25.14
N ARG A 196 -0.70 16.31 24.40
CA ARG A 196 0.74 16.36 24.64
C ARG A 196 1.50 17.10 23.55
N THR A 197 1.48 16.56 22.34
CA THR A 197 2.19 17.14 21.20
C THR A 197 1.28 17.24 20.00
N LYS A 198 1.56 18.21 19.14
CA LYS A 198 0.90 18.42 17.86
C LYS A 198 1.94 18.34 16.75
N HIS A 199 1.64 17.60 15.68
CA HIS A 199 2.39 17.58 14.44
C HIS A 199 1.46 17.92 13.28
N GLU A 200 1.97 18.68 12.32
CA GLU A 200 1.24 19.06 11.11
C GLU A 200 1.99 18.53 9.89
N HIS A 201 1.26 18.01 8.92
CA HIS A 201 1.81 17.47 7.70
C HIS A 201 0.99 17.93 6.49
N PHE A 202 1.62 17.92 5.34
CA PHE A 202 0.90 18.12 4.09
C PHE A 202 -0.06 16.96 3.83
N GLY A 203 -1.30 17.30 3.47
CA GLY A 203 -2.34 16.39 3.00
C GLY A 203 -2.93 16.89 1.69
N GLY A 204 -3.81 16.10 1.09
CA GLY A 204 -4.43 16.45 -0.17
C GLY A 204 -3.39 16.68 -1.29
N VAL A 205 -3.64 17.69 -2.13
CA VAL A 205 -2.74 18.01 -3.25
C VAL A 205 -1.31 18.36 -2.84
N LEU A 206 -1.12 18.84 -1.60
CA LEU A 206 0.21 19.18 -1.09
C LEU A 206 1.05 17.92 -0.85
N ALA A 207 0.45 16.85 -0.32
CA ALA A 207 1.11 15.56 -0.15
C ALA A 207 1.47 14.94 -1.51
N VAL A 208 0.54 14.98 -2.47
CA VAL A 208 0.78 14.49 -3.83
C VAL A 208 1.93 15.25 -4.48
N ALA A 209 1.99 16.58 -4.34
CA ALA A 209 3.08 17.40 -4.87
C ALA A 209 4.44 17.03 -4.26
N LYS A 210 4.51 16.76 -2.94
CA LYS A 210 5.73 16.25 -2.28
C LYS A 210 6.20 14.94 -2.92
N HIS A 211 5.31 14.04 -3.25
CA HIS A 211 5.69 12.77 -3.90
C HIS A 211 6.22 12.99 -5.32
N PHE A 212 5.55 13.80 -6.16
CA PHE A 212 6.06 14.14 -7.48
C PHE A 212 7.44 14.79 -7.41
N SER A 213 7.61 15.74 -6.50
CA SER A 213 8.90 16.40 -6.29
C SER A 213 10.00 15.43 -5.83
N GLY A 214 9.69 14.50 -4.92
CA GLY A 214 10.62 13.47 -4.47
C GLY A 214 11.06 12.52 -5.61
N LEU A 215 10.21 12.37 -6.63
CA LEU A 215 10.52 11.65 -7.88
C LEU A 215 11.27 12.51 -8.91
N GLY A 216 11.64 13.75 -8.57
CA GLY A 216 12.37 14.64 -9.45
C GLY A 216 11.52 15.43 -10.43
N ILE A 217 10.20 15.39 -10.32
CA ILE A 217 9.23 16.04 -11.20
C ILE A 217 8.85 17.41 -10.65
N ASN A 218 8.73 18.42 -11.53
CA ASN A 218 8.28 19.74 -11.13
C ASN A 218 6.77 19.74 -10.95
N ALA A 219 6.29 20.04 -9.73
CA ALA A 219 4.88 20.08 -9.39
C ALA A 219 4.39 21.53 -9.30
N ASN A 220 3.48 21.91 -10.16
CA ASN A 220 2.75 23.17 -10.09
C ASN A 220 1.37 22.89 -9.47
N VAL A 221 1.05 23.49 -8.35
CA VAL A 221 -0.19 23.25 -7.62
C VAL A 221 -1.06 24.48 -7.63
N ILE A 222 -2.29 24.37 -8.10
CA ILE A 222 -3.31 25.42 -7.95
C ILE A 222 -4.35 24.93 -6.95
N THR A 223 -4.50 25.62 -5.84
CA THR A 223 -5.35 25.22 -4.72
C THR A 223 -5.81 26.41 -3.89
N LYS A 224 -6.47 26.19 -2.75
CA LYS A 224 -6.92 27.23 -1.83
C LYS A 224 -6.51 26.90 -0.39
N TRP A 225 -6.11 27.94 0.35
CA TRP A 225 -5.95 27.92 1.81
C TRP A 225 -6.10 29.33 2.40
N ALA A 226 -6.27 29.42 3.73
CA ALA A 226 -6.38 30.68 4.44
C ALA A 226 -5.01 31.30 4.71
N ASP A 227 -4.94 32.63 4.73
CA ASP A 227 -3.69 33.37 5.02
C ASP A 227 -3.07 32.99 6.37
N SER A 228 -3.90 32.58 7.34
CA SER A 228 -3.41 32.13 8.67
C SER A 228 -2.47 30.91 8.61
N ASP A 229 -2.50 30.12 7.54
CA ASP A 229 -1.68 28.91 7.38
C ASP A 229 -0.56 29.09 6.33
N GLN A 230 -0.40 30.33 5.83
CA GLN A 230 0.61 30.65 4.80
C GLN A 230 2.03 30.29 5.25
N ASP A 231 2.43 30.64 6.47
CA ASP A 231 3.78 30.40 6.98
C ASP A 231 4.09 28.89 7.04
N PHE A 232 3.15 28.07 7.50
CA PHE A 232 3.29 26.62 7.54
C PHE A 232 3.48 26.05 6.11
N ILE A 233 2.59 26.44 5.18
CA ILE A 233 2.63 25.91 3.82
C ILE A 233 3.92 26.32 3.11
N MET A 234 4.33 27.59 3.23
CA MET A 234 5.54 28.08 2.56
C MET A 234 6.81 27.49 3.17
N SER A 235 6.89 27.27 4.47
CA SER A 235 8.06 26.64 5.11
C SER A 235 8.36 25.24 4.59
N GLU A 236 7.31 24.47 4.28
CA GLU A 236 7.44 23.13 3.69
C GLU A 236 7.79 23.18 2.19
N VAL A 237 7.31 24.20 1.46
CA VAL A 237 7.61 24.43 0.03
C VAL A 237 9.04 24.93 -0.16
N ASP A 238 9.48 25.91 0.64
CA ASP A 238 10.83 26.49 0.55
C ASP A 238 11.93 25.46 0.75
N SER A 239 11.63 24.38 1.48
CA SER A 239 12.52 23.23 1.61
C SER A 239 12.66 22.40 0.32
N ASN A 240 11.80 22.66 -0.70
CA ASN A 240 11.68 21.84 -1.90
C ASN A 240 11.54 22.70 -3.17
N ASN A 241 12.62 22.88 -3.89
CA ASN A 241 12.70 23.74 -5.09
C ASN A 241 11.95 23.21 -6.34
N LYS A 242 11.25 22.09 -6.25
CA LYS A 242 10.46 21.49 -7.34
C LYS A 242 8.94 21.63 -7.15
N ILE A 243 8.52 22.35 -6.11
CA ILE A 243 7.10 22.59 -5.84
C ILE A 243 6.83 24.10 -6.00
N ASN A 244 5.92 24.45 -6.90
CA ASN A 244 5.36 25.78 -7.02
C ASN A 244 3.89 25.72 -6.62
N ILE A 245 3.44 26.58 -5.72
CA ILE A 245 2.05 26.61 -5.25
C ILE A 245 1.43 27.97 -5.53
N TYR A 246 0.23 27.95 -6.07
CA TYR A 246 -0.58 29.11 -6.39
C TYR A 246 -1.86 29.07 -5.59
N ASN A 247 -1.96 29.95 -4.56
CA ASN A 247 -3.13 30.10 -3.71
C ASN A 247 -4.17 31.00 -4.38
N LEU A 248 -5.38 30.48 -4.57
CA LEU A 248 -6.52 31.26 -5.02
C LEU A 248 -7.25 31.96 -3.85
N GLY A 249 -6.82 31.69 -2.60
CA GLY A 249 -7.37 32.27 -1.38
C GLY A 249 -8.62 31.55 -0.86
N SER A 250 -8.74 31.50 0.45
CA SER A 250 -9.93 31.03 1.17
C SER A 250 -9.98 31.68 2.53
N ASN A 251 -11.18 31.81 3.09
CA ASN A 251 -11.37 32.30 4.46
C ASN A 251 -10.93 31.30 5.52
N LYS A 252 -10.83 30.00 5.16
CA LYS A 252 -10.46 28.92 6.06
C LYS A 252 -9.75 27.79 5.28
N SER A 253 -8.70 27.26 5.87
CA SER A 253 -8.04 26.05 5.34
C SER A 253 -8.81 24.79 5.73
N ILE A 254 -8.67 23.73 4.91
CA ILE A 254 -9.16 22.41 5.29
C ILE A 254 -8.14 21.80 6.25
N LYS A 255 -8.58 21.50 7.49
CA LYS A 255 -7.77 20.80 8.49
C LYS A 255 -8.45 19.51 8.90
N LYS A 256 -7.68 18.42 8.92
CA LYS A 256 -8.12 17.10 9.40
C LYS A 256 -7.29 16.74 10.62
N THR A 257 -7.86 16.91 11.81
CA THR A 257 -7.18 16.68 13.08
C THR A 257 -7.44 15.26 13.57
N ARG A 258 -6.40 14.47 13.71
CA ARG A 258 -6.44 13.10 14.24
C ARG A 258 -5.90 13.07 15.66
N TYR A 259 -6.71 12.61 16.58
CA TYR A 259 -6.30 12.43 17.98
C TYR A 259 -5.79 11.00 18.16
N VAL A 260 -4.54 10.86 18.60
CA VAL A 260 -3.84 9.59 18.71
C VAL A 260 -3.49 9.33 20.17
N ASP A 261 -3.90 8.18 20.70
CA ASP A 261 -3.45 7.72 22.00
C ASP A 261 -1.98 7.27 21.91
N ARG A 262 -1.10 7.94 22.69
CA ARG A 262 0.35 7.67 22.68
C ARG A 262 0.72 6.27 23.17
N SER A 263 -0.06 5.72 24.09
CA SER A 263 0.22 4.43 24.69
C SER A 263 0.01 3.26 23.71
N SER A 264 -1.04 3.35 22.91
CA SER A 264 -1.44 2.33 21.94
C SER A 264 -1.10 2.68 20.51
N ASN A 265 -0.70 3.93 20.24
CA ASN A 265 -0.52 4.51 18.91
C ASN A 265 -1.76 4.34 18.01
N THR A 266 -2.95 4.37 18.62
CA THR A 266 -4.23 4.23 17.92
C THR A 266 -4.96 5.55 17.79
N ARG A 267 -5.65 5.77 16.66
CA ARG A 267 -6.53 6.92 16.47
C ARG A 267 -7.78 6.75 17.32
N VAL A 268 -8.12 7.78 18.09
CA VAL A 268 -9.27 7.79 18.99
C VAL A 268 -10.48 8.41 18.30
N PHE A 269 -10.30 9.58 17.70
CA PHE A 269 -11.32 10.26 16.88
C PHE A 269 -10.66 11.25 15.92
N GLU A 270 -11.44 11.77 14.98
CA GLU A 270 -11.04 12.80 14.04
C GLU A 270 -12.01 13.99 14.09
N SER A 271 -11.50 15.20 13.90
CA SER A 271 -12.29 16.42 13.70
C SER A 271 -11.86 17.11 12.40
N TYR A 272 -12.83 17.70 11.70
CA TYR A 272 -12.60 18.41 10.46
C TYR A 272 -12.92 19.88 10.63
N GLU A 273 -12.02 20.72 10.15
CA GLU A 273 -12.30 22.12 9.87
C GLU A 273 -12.46 22.27 8.36
N LEU A 274 -13.62 22.75 7.95
CA LEU A 274 -13.96 22.91 6.55
C LEU A 274 -14.31 24.37 6.26
N PRO A 275 -13.92 24.92 5.10
CA PRO A 275 -14.39 26.22 4.63
C PRO A 275 -15.88 26.16 4.26
N ASN A 276 -16.51 27.32 4.08
CA ASN A 276 -17.84 27.38 3.49
C ASN A 276 -17.80 26.92 2.03
N GLU A 277 -18.83 26.20 1.61
CA GLU A 277 -18.88 25.59 0.27
C GLU A 277 -18.70 26.63 -0.85
N GLU A 278 -19.44 27.76 -0.78
CA GLU A 278 -19.37 28.82 -1.78
C GLU A 278 -18.00 29.48 -1.88
N ASP A 279 -17.29 29.68 -0.75
CA ASP A 279 -15.97 30.32 -0.71
C ASP A 279 -14.85 29.42 -1.26
N TYR A 280 -15.06 28.11 -1.22
CA TYR A 280 -14.02 27.14 -1.66
C TYR A 280 -14.17 26.73 -3.10
N LEU A 281 -15.34 26.91 -3.70
CA LEU A 281 -15.58 26.60 -5.11
C LEU A 281 -14.63 27.40 -6.02
N THR A 282 -14.04 26.70 -6.97
CA THR A 282 -13.09 27.26 -7.93
C THR A 282 -13.63 27.09 -9.34
N THR A 283 -13.50 28.12 -10.18
CA THR A 283 -13.94 28.05 -11.58
C THR A 283 -12.78 27.65 -12.50
N PRO A 284 -13.06 26.97 -13.62
CA PRO A 284 -12.04 26.68 -14.64
C PRO A 284 -11.35 27.96 -15.18
N GLN A 285 -12.08 29.07 -15.23
CA GLN A 285 -11.57 30.37 -15.69
C GLN A 285 -10.53 30.94 -14.72
N GLU A 286 -10.72 30.81 -13.40
CA GLU A 286 -9.72 31.19 -12.41
C GLU A 286 -8.43 30.39 -12.58
N ILE A 287 -8.55 29.09 -12.79
CA ILE A 287 -7.40 28.19 -13.01
C ILE A 287 -6.67 28.59 -14.29
N LYS A 288 -7.38 28.71 -15.43
CA LYS A 288 -6.80 29.09 -16.71
C LYS A 288 -6.10 30.45 -16.62
N LYS A 289 -6.70 31.42 -15.92
CA LYS A 289 -6.09 32.75 -15.67
C LYS A 289 -4.74 32.64 -14.95
N ILE A 290 -4.63 31.77 -13.93
CA ILE A 290 -3.35 31.54 -13.22
C ILE A 290 -2.34 30.91 -14.16
N VAL A 291 -2.73 29.84 -14.90
CA VAL A 291 -1.87 29.15 -15.85
C VAL A 291 -1.29 30.14 -16.87
N ASP A 292 -2.13 30.97 -17.47
CA ASP A 292 -1.73 31.94 -18.50
C ASP A 292 -0.86 33.06 -17.91
N THR A 293 -1.28 33.64 -16.78
CA THR A 293 -0.58 34.77 -16.15
C THR A 293 0.79 34.39 -15.65
N ARG A 294 0.92 33.16 -15.08
CA ARG A 294 2.16 32.63 -14.55
C ARG A 294 2.98 31.88 -15.60
N LYS A 295 2.43 31.69 -16.80
CA LYS A 295 3.05 30.93 -17.91
C LYS A 295 3.48 29.54 -17.44
N ILE A 296 2.55 28.82 -16.78
CA ILE A 296 2.82 27.50 -16.23
C ILE A 296 2.86 26.50 -17.39
N GLU A 297 4.01 25.88 -17.61
CA GLU A 297 4.20 24.80 -18.56
C GLU A 297 4.07 23.45 -17.83
N PHE A 298 3.32 22.52 -18.40
CA PHE A 298 3.13 21.18 -17.86
C PHE A 298 2.76 20.19 -18.97
N ASP A 299 3.18 18.95 -18.76
CA ASP A 299 3.01 17.83 -19.69
C ASP A 299 1.83 16.95 -19.29
N HIS A 300 1.33 17.10 -18.08
CA HIS A 300 0.30 16.24 -17.49
C HIS A 300 -0.53 17.01 -16.45
N LEU A 301 -1.83 16.76 -16.43
CA LEU A 301 -2.77 17.29 -15.46
C LEU A 301 -3.13 16.21 -14.44
N VAL A 302 -3.08 16.56 -13.17
CA VAL A 302 -3.50 15.70 -12.04
C VAL A 302 -4.64 16.39 -11.30
N VAL A 303 -5.80 15.76 -11.24
CA VAL A 303 -6.99 16.24 -10.54
C VAL A 303 -7.24 15.38 -9.31
N MET A 304 -7.22 16.02 -8.15
CA MET A 304 -7.42 15.38 -6.84
C MET A 304 -8.68 15.95 -6.18
N ASP A 305 -9.77 15.22 -6.26
CA ASP A 305 -11.05 15.63 -5.70
C ASP A 305 -11.33 14.88 -4.38
N TYR A 306 -11.08 15.57 -3.27
CA TYR A 306 -11.36 15.05 -1.92
C TYR A 306 -12.81 15.38 -1.47
N GLY A 307 -13.62 15.98 -2.35
CA GLY A 307 -15.02 16.28 -2.11
C GLY A 307 -15.27 17.34 -1.06
N HIS A 308 -14.42 18.34 -1.00
CA HIS A 308 -14.56 19.51 -0.12
C HIS A 308 -14.86 20.80 -0.92
N ASN A 309 -15.53 20.64 -2.08
CA ASN A 309 -16.07 21.69 -2.93
C ASN A 309 -15.04 22.59 -3.66
N PHE A 310 -13.85 22.08 -3.94
CA PHE A 310 -12.94 22.78 -4.85
C PHE A 310 -13.48 22.78 -6.29
N PHE A 311 -14.10 21.69 -6.74
CA PHE A 311 -14.62 21.50 -8.08
C PHE A 311 -16.15 21.67 -8.14
N ASN A 312 -16.64 22.34 -9.18
CA ASN A 312 -18.04 22.27 -9.58
C ASN A 312 -18.27 21.03 -10.44
N HIS A 313 -18.97 20.03 -9.88
CA HIS A 313 -19.18 18.75 -10.55
C HIS A 313 -20.09 18.82 -11.78
N GLU A 314 -20.82 19.92 -11.99
CA GLU A 314 -21.65 20.12 -13.20
C GLU A 314 -20.80 20.45 -14.43
N ILE A 315 -19.59 20.99 -14.26
CA ILE A 315 -18.70 21.46 -15.32
C ILE A 315 -17.31 20.80 -15.28
N THR A 316 -17.19 19.58 -14.73
CA THR A 316 -15.90 18.88 -14.58
C THR A 316 -15.08 18.79 -15.86
N LYS A 317 -15.73 18.65 -17.02
CA LYS A 317 -15.06 18.60 -18.32
C LYS A 317 -14.21 19.84 -18.61
N GLU A 318 -14.60 21.02 -18.13
CA GLU A 318 -13.87 22.26 -18.35
C GLU A 318 -12.56 22.31 -17.56
N TYR A 319 -12.51 21.62 -16.38
CA TYR A 319 -11.27 21.48 -15.61
C TYR A 319 -10.25 20.56 -16.28
N LEU A 320 -10.72 19.61 -17.11
CA LEU A 320 -9.87 18.66 -17.80
C LEU A 320 -9.37 19.16 -19.17
N ASP A 321 -9.90 20.28 -19.66
CA ASP A 321 -9.63 20.79 -21.00
C ASP A 321 -8.37 21.67 -21.06
N PHE A 322 -7.21 21.01 -20.97
CA PHE A 322 -5.89 21.63 -21.16
C PHE A 322 -5.08 21.02 -22.31
N GLY A 323 -5.63 20.05 -23.04
CA GLY A 323 -4.97 19.43 -24.18
C GLY A 323 -3.80 18.51 -23.83
N VAL A 324 -3.65 18.13 -22.56
CA VAL A 324 -2.64 17.19 -22.04
C VAL A 324 -3.30 15.97 -21.44
N PRO A 325 -2.58 14.84 -21.26
CA PRO A 325 -3.11 13.69 -20.53
C PRO A 325 -3.54 14.03 -19.10
N VAL A 326 -4.59 13.39 -18.63
CA VAL A 326 -5.23 13.68 -17.34
C VAL A 326 -5.26 12.46 -16.44
N THR A 327 -4.75 12.61 -15.23
CA THR A 327 -4.95 11.68 -14.11
C THR A 327 -6.00 12.23 -13.14
N VAL A 328 -6.93 11.39 -12.71
CA VAL A 328 -7.95 11.77 -11.73
C VAL A 328 -7.99 10.78 -10.57
N ASN A 329 -8.10 11.32 -9.37
CA ASN A 329 -8.50 10.59 -8.18
C ASN A 329 -9.67 11.30 -7.49
N THR A 330 -10.69 10.56 -7.12
CA THR A 330 -11.72 11.02 -6.19
C THR A 330 -11.65 10.21 -4.90
N GLN A 331 -11.71 10.86 -3.75
CA GLN A 331 -11.61 10.18 -2.48
C GLN A 331 -12.89 10.28 -1.67
N SER A 332 -13.45 9.13 -1.26
CA SER A 332 -14.53 9.07 -0.29
C SER A 332 -13.99 9.21 1.12
N ASN A 333 -14.55 10.13 1.89
CA ASN A 333 -14.20 10.38 3.29
C ASN A 333 -15.43 10.67 4.15
N ALA A 334 -15.25 10.86 5.46
CA ALA A 334 -16.36 11.12 6.38
C ALA A 334 -17.11 12.43 6.07
N GLY A 335 -16.43 13.42 5.50
CA GLY A 335 -17.00 14.73 5.17
C GLY A 335 -17.87 14.70 3.92
N ASN A 336 -17.46 13.95 2.89
CA ASN A 336 -18.17 13.90 1.59
C ASN A 336 -19.03 12.65 1.38
N ARG A 337 -18.79 11.57 2.14
CA ARG A 337 -19.55 10.28 2.05
C ARG A 337 -19.72 9.74 0.62
N GLY A 338 -18.79 10.05 -0.29
CA GLY A 338 -18.87 9.64 -1.70
C GLY A 338 -19.82 10.47 -2.57
N PHE A 339 -20.17 11.68 -2.17
CA PHE A 339 -20.95 12.60 -3.01
C PHE A 339 -20.13 13.24 -4.14
N ASN A 340 -18.85 12.94 -4.27
CA ASN A 340 -17.97 13.28 -5.38
C ASN A 340 -17.61 12.03 -6.21
N PRO A 341 -18.58 11.44 -6.95
CA PRO A 341 -18.37 10.18 -7.67
C PRO A 341 -17.36 10.37 -8.81
N ILE A 342 -16.53 9.35 -9.05
CA ILE A 342 -15.58 9.37 -10.16
C ILE A 342 -16.25 9.48 -11.53
N SER A 343 -17.50 9.08 -11.65
CA SER A 343 -18.29 9.24 -12.88
C SER A 343 -18.51 10.68 -13.32
N ASN A 344 -18.21 11.67 -12.50
CA ASN A 344 -18.14 13.06 -12.91
C ASN A 344 -16.98 13.33 -13.89
N TYR A 345 -15.92 12.50 -13.86
CA TYR A 345 -14.67 12.65 -14.60
C TYR A 345 -14.50 11.65 -15.75
N VAL A 346 -15.53 11.55 -16.61
CA VAL A 346 -15.49 10.65 -17.79
C VAL A 346 -14.43 11.11 -18.78
N ASN A 347 -13.78 10.15 -19.45
CA ASN A 347 -12.69 10.35 -20.44
C ASN A 347 -11.36 10.85 -19.83
N ALA A 348 -11.16 10.79 -18.52
CA ALA A 348 -9.83 10.90 -17.95
C ALA A 348 -8.92 9.78 -18.50
N ASP A 349 -7.62 10.07 -18.71
CA ASP A 349 -6.70 9.04 -19.23
C ASP A 349 -6.42 7.98 -18.18
N ILE A 350 -6.07 8.41 -16.96
CA ILE A 350 -5.71 7.54 -15.86
C ILE A 350 -6.59 7.85 -14.64
N VAL A 351 -7.14 6.81 -14.01
CA VAL A 351 -8.00 6.94 -12.83
C VAL A 351 -7.43 6.12 -11.68
N PHE A 352 -7.45 6.70 -10.48
CA PHE A 352 -7.07 6.03 -9.25
C PHE A 352 -8.23 6.00 -8.25
N LEU A 353 -8.47 4.83 -7.65
CA LEU A 353 -9.49 4.62 -6.61
C LEU A 353 -9.01 3.53 -5.64
N ASN A 354 -9.68 3.40 -4.50
CA ASN A 354 -9.58 2.19 -3.69
C ASN A 354 -10.75 1.23 -3.97
N GLY A 355 -10.62 -0.02 -3.53
CA GLY A 355 -11.63 -1.06 -3.79
C GLY A 355 -13.02 -0.72 -3.24
N SER A 356 -13.11 -0.04 -2.09
CA SER A 356 -14.39 0.38 -1.53
C SER A 356 -15.04 1.51 -2.33
N GLU A 357 -14.27 2.45 -2.84
CA GLU A 357 -14.77 3.53 -3.72
C GLU A 357 -15.32 2.96 -5.02
N VAL A 358 -14.63 2.01 -5.64
CA VAL A 358 -15.12 1.30 -6.83
C VAL A 358 -16.43 0.57 -6.57
N GLN A 359 -16.55 -0.11 -5.42
CA GLN A 359 -17.78 -0.80 -5.03
C GLN A 359 -18.94 0.16 -4.77
N VAL A 360 -18.68 1.31 -4.16
CA VAL A 360 -19.68 2.37 -3.92
C VAL A 360 -20.11 3.00 -5.24
N GLU A 361 -19.19 3.38 -6.11
CA GLU A 361 -19.47 3.94 -7.43
C GLU A 361 -20.35 3.03 -8.28
N MET A 362 -20.04 1.74 -8.30
CA MET A 362 -20.77 0.75 -9.09
C MET A 362 -21.95 0.13 -8.34
N ARG A 363 -22.20 0.54 -7.07
CA ARG A 363 -23.23 -0.01 -6.19
C ARG A 363 -23.25 -1.54 -6.16
N ASN A 364 -22.06 -2.14 -6.19
CA ASN A 364 -21.87 -3.59 -6.26
C ASN A 364 -20.81 -4.07 -5.26
N LYS A 365 -21.22 -4.87 -4.27
CA LYS A 365 -20.36 -5.49 -3.26
C LYS A 365 -20.25 -7.02 -3.42
N ILE A 366 -20.96 -7.59 -4.37
CA ILE A 366 -21.13 -9.05 -4.49
C ILE A 366 -20.21 -9.65 -5.55
N SER A 367 -20.03 -8.94 -6.67
CA SER A 367 -19.17 -9.42 -7.76
C SER A 367 -17.70 -9.35 -7.37
N LYS A 368 -16.88 -10.19 -8.02
CA LYS A 368 -15.42 -10.10 -7.89
C LYS A 368 -14.96 -8.69 -8.28
N LEU A 369 -13.99 -8.16 -7.53
CA LEU A 369 -13.52 -6.78 -7.69
C LEU A 369 -12.96 -6.53 -9.10
N GLU A 370 -12.27 -7.51 -9.70
CA GLU A 370 -11.71 -7.42 -11.05
C GLU A 370 -12.82 -7.18 -12.11
N LYS A 371 -13.97 -7.82 -11.92
CA LYS A 371 -15.12 -7.59 -12.79
C LYS A 371 -15.66 -6.17 -12.63
N ILE A 372 -15.83 -5.71 -11.38
CA ILE A 372 -16.33 -4.36 -11.08
C ILE A 372 -15.39 -3.30 -11.67
N VAL A 373 -14.07 -3.52 -11.54
CA VAL A 373 -13.03 -2.65 -12.11
C VAL A 373 -13.11 -2.59 -13.64
N THR A 374 -13.30 -3.74 -14.29
CA THR A 374 -13.49 -3.80 -15.76
C THR A 374 -14.74 -3.03 -16.20
N ASP A 375 -15.87 -3.25 -15.51
CA ASP A 375 -17.12 -2.59 -15.82
C ASP A 375 -17.00 -1.06 -15.61
N LEU A 376 -16.31 -0.63 -14.54
CA LEU A 376 -16.08 0.79 -14.26
C LEU A 376 -15.14 1.44 -15.29
N GLY A 377 -14.03 0.79 -15.64
CA GLY A 377 -13.09 1.33 -16.64
C GLY A 377 -13.76 1.56 -18.00
N ASN A 378 -14.64 0.64 -18.40
CA ASN A 378 -15.46 0.80 -19.61
C ASN A 378 -16.48 1.94 -19.46
N LYS A 379 -17.17 2.05 -18.30
CA LYS A 379 -18.14 3.11 -18.01
C LYS A 379 -17.51 4.50 -18.06
N LEU A 380 -16.31 4.64 -17.48
CA LEU A 380 -15.57 5.91 -17.45
C LEU A 380 -14.92 6.25 -18.79
N ASN A 381 -14.80 5.28 -19.70
CA ASN A 381 -14.05 5.38 -20.95
C ASN A 381 -12.60 5.89 -20.75
N CYS A 382 -11.98 5.54 -19.59
CA CYS A 382 -10.59 5.86 -19.32
C CYS A 382 -9.64 4.91 -20.08
N LYS A 383 -8.36 5.29 -20.22
CA LYS A 383 -7.34 4.41 -20.78
C LYS A 383 -6.89 3.37 -19.76
N GLU A 384 -6.73 3.80 -18.51
CA GLU A 384 -6.24 2.98 -17.40
C GLU A 384 -6.97 3.31 -16.10
N LEU A 385 -7.20 2.28 -15.28
CA LEU A 385 -7.78 2.38 -13.95
C LEU A 385 -6.94 1.56 -12.96
N TYR A 386 -6.48 2.21 -11.90
CA TYR A 386 -5.70 1.59 -10.83
C TYR A 386 -6.52 1.56 -9.54
N VAL A 387 -6.67 0.39 -8.97
CA VAL A 387 -7.48 0.17 -7.77
C VAL A 387 -6.65 -0.46 -6.68
N THR A 388 -6.44 0.28 -5.58
CA THR A 388 -5.77 -0.27 -4.39
C THR A 388 -6.70 -1.20 -3.64
N ASN A 389 -6.22 -2.39 -3.28
CA ASN A 389 -6.99 -3.43 -2.59
C ASN A 389 -6.33 -3.87 -1.26
N GLY A 390 -5.75 -2.92 -0.54
CA GLY A 390 -5.10 -3.16 0.75
C GLY A 390 -4.03 -4.23 0.68
N SER A 391 -4.13 -5.24 1.52
CA SER A 391 -3.18 -6.36 1.55
C SER A 391 -3.19 -7.26 0.32
N ALA A 392 -4.20 -7.18 -0.54
CA ALA A 392 -4.26 -7.91 -1.79
C ALA A 392 -3.52 -7.19 -2.96
N GLY A 393 -2.94 -6.01 -2.69
CA GLY A 393 -2.14 -5.28 -3.67
C GLY A 393 -2.95 -4.34 -4.56
N ILE A 394 -2.68 -4.34 -5.85
CA ILE A 394 -3.28 -3.42 -6.83
C ILE A 394 -3.93 -4.22 -7.96
N ILE A 395 -5.13 -3.83 -8.32
CA ILE A 395 -5.78 -4.24 -9.56
C ILE A 395 -5.65 -3.07 -10.53
N ALA A 396 -4.87 -3.23 -11.59
CA ALA A 396 -4.82 -2.31 -12.70
C ALA A 396 -5.68 -2.87 -13.85
N TRP A 397 -6.38 -2.00 -14.53
CA TRP A 397 -7.09 -2.31 -15.76
C TRP A 397 -6.66 -1.33 -16.84
N SER A 398 -6.47 -1.83 -18.04
CA SER A 398 -6.32 -0.97 -19.20
C SER A 398 -7.24 -1.41 -20.33
N LYS A 399 -7.71 -0.44 -21.09
CA LYS A 399 -8.54 -0.69 -22.27
C LYS A 399 -7.86 -1.61 -23.29
N ALA A 400 -6.54 -1.58 -23.35
CA ALA A 400 -5.75 -2.36 -24.30
C ALA A 400 -5.42 -3.79 -23.82
N LYS A 401 -5.21 -4.00 -22.52
CA LYS A 401 -4.69 -5.25 -21.95
C LYS A 401 -5.66 -5.99 -21.02
N GLY A 402 -6.74 -5.33 -20.59
CA GLY A 402 -7.66 -5.87 -19.59
C GLY A 402 -7.08 -5.76 -18.17
N ILE A 403 -7.38 -6.75 -17.32
CA ILE A 403 -6.97 -6.79 -15.90
C ILE A 403 -5.52 -7.23 -15.73
N ILE A 404 -4.82 -6.53 -14.86
CA ILE A 404 -3.47 -6.83 -14.38
C ILE A 404 -3.53 -6.76 -12.85
N VAL A 405 -3.19 -7.85 -12.16
CA VAL A 405 -3.15 -7.89 -10.69
C VAL A 405 -1.69 -7.92 -10.26
N SER A 406 -1.31 -6.99 -9.40
CA SER A 406 0.00 -6.97 -8.76
C SER A 406 -0.17 -7.21 -7.26
N PRO A 407 0.43 -8.26 -6.70
CA PRO A 407 0.36 -8.54 -5.27
C PRO A 407 1.12 -7.49 -4.46
N THR A 408 0.82 -7.36 -3.16
CA THR A 408 1.48 -6.38 -2.28
C THR A 408 2.90 -6.77 -1.92
N PHE A 409 3.73 -5.77 -1.65
CA PHE A 409 5.10 -5.92 -1.13
C PHE A 409 5.25 -5.45 0.33
N ALA A 410 4.16 -4.97 0.96
CA ALA A 410 4.20 -4.39 2.31
C ALA A 410 4.25 -5.47 3.40
N PRO A 411 5.34 -5.56 4.18
CA PRO A 411 5.45 -6.50 5.29
C PRO A 411 4.71 -6.02 6.55
N ASN A 412 4.65 -4.71 6.80
CA ASN A 412 4.08 -4.11 8.01
C ASN A 412 3.26 -2.87 7.68
N ILE A 413 2.09 -2.74 8.29
CA ILE A 413 1.21 -1.58 8.16
C ILE A 413 1.18 -0.84 9.50
N ILE A 414 1.71 0.38 9.52
CA ILE A 414 1.62 1.31 10.66
C ILE A 414 0.47 2.29 10.43
N ASP A 415 0.48 2.98 9.31
CA ASP A 415 -0.57 3.89 8.89
C ASP A 415 -0.86 3.71 7.40
N ARG A 416 -2.12 3.88 7.00
CA ARG A 416 -2.53 3.78 5.59
C ARG A 416 -2.61 5.14 4.90
N THR A 417 -2.44 6.23 5.65
CA THR A 417 -2.54 7.60 5.13
C THR A 417 -1.39 7.88 4.17
N GLY A 418 -1.68 8.48 3.03
CA GLY A 418 -0.68 8.87 2.03
C GLY A 418 -0.17 7.77 1.11
N ALA A 419 -0.44 6.48 1.41
CA ALA A 419 0.00 5.38 0.54
C ALA A 419 -0.62 5.45 -0.87
N GLY A 420 -1.90 5.86 -0.96
CA GLY A 420 -2.59 6.09 -2.23
C GLY A 420 -1.98 7.24 -3.02
N ASP A 421 -1.64 8.33 -2.35
CA ASP A 421 -1.04 9.53 -2.97
C ASP A 421 0.36 9.21 -3.54
N ALA A 422 1.18 8.47 -2.78
CA ALA A 422 2.49 8.02 -3.23
C ALA A 422 2.40 7.05 -4.43
N LEU A 423 1.44 6.14 -4.39
CA LEU A 423 1.17 5.22 -5.50
C LEU A 423 0.73 6.00 -6.75
N LEU A 424 -0.23 6.92 -6.62
CA LEU A 424 -0.70 7.75 -7.71
C LEU A 424 0.45 8.54 -8.34
N ALA A 425 1.23 9.26 -7.54
CA ALA A 425 2.35 10.04 -8.06
C ALA A 425 3.37 9.17 -8.79
N THR A 426 3.72 8.00 -8.22
CA THR A 426 4.69 7.09 -8.83
C THR A 426 4.18 6.49 -10.14
N VAL A 427 2.96 5.95 -10.14
CA VAL A 427 2.40 5.33 -11.34
C VAL A 427 2.17 6.35 -12.43
N SER A 428 1.58 7.51 -12.12
CA SER A 428 1.35 8.57 -13.11
C SER A 428 2.66 9.01 -13.76
N SER A 429 3.70 9.23 -12.95
CA SER A 429 5.03 9.61 -13.45
C SER A 429 5.60 8.60 -14.44
N LEU A 430 5.54 7.32 -14.11
CA LEU A 430 6.02 6.24 -14.97
C LEU A 430 5.18 6.11 -16.25
N ARG A 431 3.86 6.29 -16.14
CA ARG A 431 2.96 6.23 -17.29
C ARG A 431 3.10 7.44 -18.24
N MET A 432 3.47 8.60 -17.71
CA MET A 432 3.86 9.76 -18.52
C MET A 432 5.10 9.47 -19.41
N SER A 433 5.96 8.56 -18.97
CA SER A 433 7.17 8.11 -19.68
C SER A 433 6.96 6.80 -20.45
N ASP A 434 5.72 6.42 -20.75
CA ASP A 434 5.34 5.20 -21.49
C ASP A 434 5.89 3.88 -20.90
N VAL A 435 6.27 3.87 -19.62
CA VAL A 435 6.70 2.65 -18.91
C VAL A 435 5.55 1.63 -18.89
N PRO A 436 5.79 0.34 -19.17
CA PRO A 436 4.73 -0.68 -19.17
C PRO A 436 3.90 -0.66 -17.89
N ILE A 437 2.57 -0.83 -18.04
CA ILE A 437 1.61 -0.76 -16.92
C ILE A 437 1.97 -1.73 -15.78
N GLU A 438 2.48 -2.92 -16.11
CA GLU A 438 2.92 -3.92 -15.13
C GLU A 438 4.08 -3.40 -14.29
N ILE A 439 5.06 -2.74 -14.92
CA ILE A 439 6.24 -2.18 -14.25
C ILE A 439 5.84 -0.94 -13.43
N ALA A 440 4.99 -0.06 -13.99
CA ALA A 440 4.46 1.09 -13.26
C ALA A 440 3.67 0.63 -12.00
N THR A 441 2.87 -0.43 -12.13
CA THR A 441 2.12 -1.01 -11.01
C THR A 441 3.05 -1.60 -9.94
N PHE A 442 4.15 -2.23 -10.33
CA PHE A 442 5.19 -2.72 -9.41
C PHE A 442 5.76 -1.58 -8.55
N PHE A 443 6.22 -0.51 -9.19
CA PHE A 443 6.77 0.64 -8.46
C PHE A 443 5.72 1.37 -7.62
N GLY A 444 4.47 1.47 -8.10
CA GLY A 444 3.36 1.99 -7.31
C GLY A 444 3.11 1.18 -6.04
N ASN A 445 3.19 -0.14 -6.11
CA ASN A 445 3.12 -1.02 -4.94
C ASN A 445 4.29 -0.80 -3.96
N ILE A 446 5.51 -0.63 -4.45
CA ILE A 446 6.67 -0.29 -3.62
C ILE A 446 6.43 1.04 -2.91
N ALA A 447 6.02 2.09 -3.65
CA ALA A 447 5.75 3.40 -3.09
C ALA A 447 4.70 3.34 -1.97
N GLY A 448 3.55 2.70 -2.24
CA GLY A 448 2.52 2.49 -1.24
C GLY A 448 3.01 1.69 -0.03
N SER A 449 3.81 0.64 -0.25
CA SER A 449 4.37 -0.20 0.81
C SER A 449 5.33 0.55 1.73
N LEU A 450 6.13 1.46 1.19
CA LEU A 450 7.05 2.29 1.97
C LEU A 450 6.30 3.30 2.85
N LEU A 451 5.19 3.85 2.36
CA LEU A 451 4.41 4.84 3.09
C LEU A 451 3.54 4.23 4.19
N VAL A 452 2.97 3.03 4.00
CA VAL A 452 2.20 2.36 5.08
C VAL A 452 3.08 2.01 6.30
N GLY A 453 4.40 2.03 6.17
CA GLY A 453 5.37 1.84 7.25
C GLY A 453 5.71 3.11 8.04
N VAL A 454 5.12 4.27 7.70
CA VAL A 454 5.37 5.58 8.32
C VAL A 454 4.05 6.16 8.83
N MET A 455 4.08 7.00 9.87
CA MET A 455 2.89 7.66 10.38
C MET A 455 2.58 8.90 9.52
N GLY A 456 1.36 9.01 8.98
CA GLY A 456 0.92 10.15 8.18
C GLY A 456 1.77 10.40 6.93
N ASN A 457 1.71 11.63 6.40
CA ASN A 457 2.48 12.09 5.23
C ASN A 457 3.83 12.73 5.64
N GLU A 458 4.54 12.13 6.62
CA GLU A 458 5.75 12.70 7.19
C GLU A 458 6.87 12.89 6.16
N ARG A 459 6.98 11.96 5.18
CA ARG A 459 8.00 12.03 4.13
C ARG A 459 7.46 11.83 2.72
N ALA A 460 8.19 12.36 1.72
CA ALA A 460 7.97 12.03 0.32
C ALA A 460 8.61 10.69 -0.06
N ILE A 461 8.07 10.04 -1.09
CA ILE A 461 8.77 8.97 -1.81
C ILE A 461 9.82 9.60 -2.72
N THR A 462 11.02 9.02 -2.75
CA THR A 462 12.12 9.45 -3.62
C THR A 462 12.49 8.38 -4.65
N LEU A 463 13.17 8.79 -5.71
CA LEU A 463 13.74 7.83 -6.68
C LEU A 463 14.69 6.84 -6.01
N THR A 464 15.49 7.32 -5.05
CA THR A 464 16.42 6.47 -4.29
C THR A 464 15.69 5.42 -3.46
N ASP A 465 14.54 5.76 -2.85
CA ASP A 465 13.70 4.80 -2.12
C ASP A 465 13.19 3.70 -3.05
N LEU A 466 12.65 4.10 -4.21
CA LEU A 466 12.12 3.16 -5.20
C LEU A 466 13.20 2.23 -5.74
N GLN A 467 14.36 2.78 -6.10
CA GLN A 467 15.49 2.02 -6.60
C GLN A 467 15.99 1.01 -5.55
N TYR A 468 16.21 1.47 -4.31
CA TYR A 468 16.72 0.63 -3.23
C TYR A 468 15.80 -0.55 -2.92
N GLU A 469 14.48 -0.30 -2.81
CA GLU A 469 13.53 -1.38 -2.51
C GLU A 469 13.32 -2.31 -3.71
N ALA A 470 13.32 -1.79 -4.93
CA ALA A 470 13.26 -2.61 -6.14
C ALA A 470 14.48 -3.54 -6.23
N ASP A 471 15.68 -3.02 -6.06
CA ASP A 471 16.93 -3.82 -6.07
C ASP A 471 16.90 -4.91 -5.00
N LYS A 472 16.49 -4.57 -3.81
CA LYS A 472 16.35 -5.49 -2.69
C LYS A 472 15.38 -6.63 -3.01
N ILE A 473 14.22 -6.34 -3.61
CA ILE A 473 13.22 -7.33 -4.00
C ILE A 473 13.75 -8.19 -5.17
N ILE A 474 14.30 -7.58 -6.22
CA ILE A 474 14.80 -8.26 -7.42
C ILE A 474 15.99 -9.16 -7.09
N ASN A 475 16.94 -8.69 -6.27
CA ASN A 475 18.10 -9.47 -5.88
C ASN A 475 17.74 -10.71 -5.05
N LYS A 476 16.71 -10.63 -4.21
CA LYS A 476 16.20 -11.79 -3.49
C LYS A 476 15.64 -12.86 -4.44
N ILE A 477 14.93 -12.44 -5.49
CA ILE A 477 14.33 -13.35 -6.46
C ILE A 477 15.39 -14.05 -7.32
N LYS A 478 16.52 -13.39 -7.60
CA LYS A 478 17.64 -14.03 -8.30
C LYS A 478 18.32 -15.15 -7.50
N VAL A 479 18.16 -15.12 -6.18
CA VAL A 479 18.73 -16.13 -5.26
C VAL A 479 17.74 -17.29 -5.01
N LEU A 480 16.43 -17.06 -5.22
CA LEU A 480 15.35 -18.05 -5.16
C LEU A 480 15.13 -18.70 -6.53
#